data_c607cec0b216b0f4e27651742c5c3c8c
#
_entry.id   c607cec0b216b0f4e27651742c5c3c8c
#
_cell.length_a   1.000
_cell.length_b   1.000
_cell.length_c   1.000
_cell.angle_alpha   90.00
_cell.angle_beta   90.00
_cell.angle_gamma   90.00
#
_symmetry.space_group_name_H-M   'P 1'
#
loop_
_entity.id
_entity.type
_entity.pdbx_description
1 polymer ?
#
loop_
_entity_poly.entity_id
_entity_poly.type
_entity_poly.pdbx_seq_one_letter_code
_entity_poly.pdbx_strand_id
1 'polypeptide(L)'
;GRSDREVFVALFLNAKHRVTHAHVVSKGTLDGATVHPREVFKAAFLANAQAIVVGHNHPSGDPKESKEDAVVTKRLRMAGVLLGVELLDSLIVTPQGDYVASSTGVQGHLELEEQEVTDGH
;
A
#
# COMPACT_ATOMS: atom_id res chain seq x y z
N GLY A 1 15.80 -10.30 11.62
CA GLY A 1 15.30 -9.82 12.04
C GLY A 1 13.96 -9.19 11.93
N ARG A 2 13.39 -8.95 13.03
CA ARG A 2 12.20 -8.33 13.05
C ARG A 2 12.32 -6.90 12.73
N SER A 3 11.52 -6.43 11.93
CA SER A 3 11.55 -5.04 11.55
C SER A 3 10.53 -4.27 12.36
N ASP A 4 10.98 -3.18 12.95
CA ASP A 4 10.07 -2.25 13.56
C ASP A 4 9.74 -1.12 12.63
N ARG A 5 10.22 -1.16 11.41
CA ARG A 5 9.98 -0.11 10.46
C ARG A 5 8.63 -0.24 9.82
N GLU A 6 8.03 0.88 9.51
CA GLU A 6 6.85 0.91 8.69
C GLU A 6 7.25 1.06 7.24
N VAL A 7 6.63 0.30 6.38
CA VAL A 7 6.89 0.32 4.95
C VAL A 7 5.59 0.65 4.25
N PHE A 8 5.65 1.60 3.34
CA PHE A 8 4.50 1.99 2.53
C PHE A 8 4.78 1.60 1.09
N VAL A 9 3.91 0.81 0.51
CA VAL A 9 4.08 0.26 -0.83
C VAL A 9 2.88 0.62 -1.69
N ALA A 10 3.14 1.00 -2.92
CA ALA A 10 2.08 1.22 -3.90
C ALA A 10 2.12 0.07 -4.90
N LEU A 11 0.97 -0.53 -5.15
CA LEU A 11 0.83 -1.56 -6.15
C LEU A 11 0.11 -0.95 -7.34
N PHE A 12 0.69 -1.08 -8.51
CA PHE A 12 0.13 -0.50 -9.72
C PHE A 12 -0.55 -1.59 -10.53
N LEU A 13 -1.76 -1.28 -10.98
CA LEU A 13 -2.61 -2.27 -11.63
C LEU A 13 -2.92 -1.83 -13.05
N ASN A 14 -3.07 -2.82 -13.93
CA ASN A 14 -3.48 -2.55 -15.29
C ASN A 14 -5.02 -2.48 -15.38
N ALA A 15 -5.53 -2.36 -16.59
CA ALA A 15 -6.97 -2.19 -16.80
C ALA A 15 -7.78 -3.39 -16.34
N LYS A 16 -7.14 -4.55 -16.22
CA LYS A 16 -7.80 -5.75 -15.72
C LYS A 16 -7.65 -5.90 -14.22
N HIS A 17 -7.13 -4.88 -13.56
CA HIS A 17 -6.90 -4.85 -12.13
C HIS A 17 -5.91 -5.92 -11.68
N ARG A 18 -4.91 -6.18 -12.51
CA ARG A 18 -3.82 -7.08 -12.14
C ARG A 18 -2.62 -6.24 -11.78
N VAL A 19 -1.90 -6.66 -10.75
CA VAL A 19 -0.71 -5.96 -10.30
C VAL A 19 0.41 -6.19 -11.30
N THR A 20 0.94 -5.10 -11.83
CA THR A 20 2.06 -5.17 -12.78
C THR A 20 3.36 -4.70 -12.14
N HIS A 21 3.28 -3.82 -11.15
CA HIS A 21 4.47 -3.26 -10.51
C HIS A 21 4.19 -3.04 -9.03
N ALA A 22 5.23 -3.12 -8.24
CA ALA A 22 5.19 -2.76 -6.83
C ALA A 22 6.29 -1.73 -6.59
N HIS A 23 5.95 -0.67 -5.89
CA HIS A 23 6.87 0.45 -5.67
C HIS A 23 6.89 0.78 -4.18
N VAL A 24 8.07 0.69 -3.57
CA VAL A 24 8.22 1.07 -2.17
C VAL A 24 8.33 2.57 -2.12
N VAL A 25 7.34 3.20 -1.49
CA VAL A 25 7.24 4.65 -1.45
C VAL A 25 8.08 5.21 -0.30
N SER A 26 7.98 4.60 0.86
CA SER A 26 8.76 5.06 2.00
C SER A 26 9.03 3.92 2.96
N LYS A 27 10.09 4.07 3.73
CA LYS A 27 10.46 3.17 4.80
C LYS A 27 10.75 4.01 6.02
N GLY A 28 10.50 3.43 7.18
CA GLY A 28 10.77 4.12 8.43
C GLY A 28 9.49 4.50 9.11
N THR A 29 9.52 5.52 9.95
CA THR A 29 8.33 5.97 10.64
C THR A 29 7.44 6.67 9.62
N LEU A 30 6.20 6.21 9.52
CA LEU A 30 5.27 6.76 8.57
C LEU A 30 4.45 7.85 9.24
N ASP A 31 4.46 9.03 8.67
CA ASP A 31 3.52 10.07 9.06
C ASP A 31 3.04 10.74 7.77
N GLY A 32 2.12 11.66 7.91
CA GLY A 32 1.50 12.29 6.76
C GLY A 32 2.46 13.07 5.89
N ALA A 33 3.62 13.42 6.42
CA ALA A 33 4.58 14.23 5.70
C ALA A 33 5.55 13.41 4.86
N THR A 34 5.65 12.11 5.10
CA THR A 34 6.64 11.29 4.41
C THR A 34 6.11 10.62 3.15
N VAL A 35 4.82 10.63 2.94
CA VAL A 35 4.23 10.06 1.73
C VAL A 35 3.62 11.18 0.93
N HIS A 36 4.22 11.47 -0.21
CA HIS A 36 3.77 12.56 -1.06
C HIS A 36 3.05 12.01 -2.27
N PRO A 37 1.83 12.47 -2.53
CA PRO A 37 1.10 11.99 -3.73
C PRO A 37 1.90 12.18 -5.01
N ARG A 38 2.69 13.25 -5.09
CA ARG A 38 3.50 13.51 -6.28
C ARG A 38 4.42 12.33 -6.58
N GLU A 39 5.06 11.77 -5.55
CA GLU A 39 5.98 10.65 -5.77
C GLU A 39 5.26 9.39 -6.18
N VAL A 40 4.13 9.13 -5.57
CA VAL A 40 3.34 7.94 -5.88
C VAL A 40 2.84 8.00 -7.32
N PHE A 41 2.30 9.14 -7.72
CA PHE A 41 1.69 9.24 -9.05
C PHE A 41 2.72 9.39 -10.15
N LYS A 42 3.90 9.94 -9.83
CA LYS A 42 4.99 9.92 -10.80
C LYS A 42 5.34 8.48 -11.17
N ALA A 43 5.51 7.63 -10.16
CA ALA A 43 5.82 6.23 -10.40
C ALA A 43 4.67 5.53 -11.11
N ALA A 44 3.44 5.87 -10.76
CA ALA A 44 2.28 5.27 -11.40
C ALA A 44 2.22 5.60 -12.88
N PHE A 45 2.51 6.85 -13.25
CA PHE A 45 2.53 7.24 -14.66
C PHE A 45 3.63 6.53 -15.41
N LEU A 46 4.81 6.42 -14.81
CA LEU A 46 5.92 5.72 -15.47
C LEU A 46 5.60 4.23 -15.66
N ALA A 47 4.81 3.66 -14.78
CA ALA A 47 4.39 2.27 -14.88
C ALA A 47 3.12 2.11 -15.72
N ASN A 48 2.57 3.20 -16.23
CA ASN A 48 1.35 3.17 -17.01
C ASN A 48 0.19 2.53 -16.23
N ALA A 49 0.08 2.87 -14.96
CA ALA A 49 -0.92 2.28 -14.10
C ALA A 49 -2.31 2.81 -14.43
N GLN A 50 -3.29 1.92 -14.38
CA GLN A 50 -4.69 2.30 -14.51
C GLN A 50 -5.32 2.53 -13.16
N ALA A 51 -4.82 1.87 -12.13
CA ALA A 51 -5.33 2.01 -10.77
C ALA A 51 -4.20 1.70 -9.80
N ILE A 52 -4.40 2.06 -8.54
CA ILE A 52 -3.43 1.86 -7.48
C ILE A 52 -4.11 1.22 -6.27
N VAL A 53 -3.40 0.32 -5.63
CA VAL A 53 -3.73 -0.13 -4.27
C VAL A 53 -2.49 0.18 -3.43
N VAL A 54 -2.67 0.78 -2.28
CA VAL A 54 -1.54 1.02 -1.40
C VAL A 54 -1.63 0.10 -0.20
N GLY A 55 -0.49 -0.20 0.38
CA GLY A 55 -0.44 -1.03 1.55
C GLY A 55 0.66 -0.60 2.47
N HIS A 56 0.46 -0.80 3.75
CA HIS A 56 1.54 -0.58 4.69
C HIS A 56 1.37 -1.52 5.86
N ASN A 57 2.47 -1.77 6.54
CA ASN A 57 2.49 -2.66 7.67
C ASN A 57 2.36 -1.85 8.96
N HIS A 58 1.73 -2.48 9.95
CA HIS A 58 1.70 -1.94 11.29
C HIS A 58 2.49 -2.90 12.19
N PRO A 59 3.74 -2.56 12.52
CA PRO A 59 4.56 -3.46 13.33
C PRO A 59 3.96 -3.74 14.69
N SER A 60 3.10 -2.88 15.19
CA SER A 60 2.47 -3.07 16.49
C SER A 60 1.53 -4.26 16.52
N GLY A 61 1.08 -4.72 15.37
CA GLY A 61 0.12 -5.81 15.30
C GLY A 61 -1.33 -5.38 15.30
N ASP A 62 -1.59 -4.08 15.43
CA ASP A 62 -2.95 -3.55 15.41
C ASP A 62 -3.31 -3.18 13.99
N PRO A 63 -4.30 -3.81 13.37
CA PRO A 63 -4.65 -3.50 11.99
C PRO A 63 -5.50 -2.25 11.84
N LYS A 64 -5.78 -1.56 12.93
CA LYS A 64 -6.65 -0.40 12.86
C LYS A 64 -5.93 0.76 12.19
N GLU A 65 -6.62 1.47 11.32
CA GLU A 65 -6.09 2.62 10.63
C GLU A 65 -5.84 3.75 11.62
N SER A 66 -4.66 4.36 11.56
CA SER A 66 -4.37 5.52 12.39
C SER A 66 -4.90 6.78 11.71
N LYS A 67 -4.87 7.89 12.45
CA LYS A 67 -5.28 9.17 11.88
C LYS A 67 -4.36 9.57 10.73
N GLU A 68 -3.07 9.32 10.88
CA GLU A 68 -2.10 9.66 9.84
C GLU A 68 -2.34 8.81 8.60
N ASP A 69 -2.68 7.53 8.78
CA ASP A 69 -3.00 6.66 7.67
C ASP A 69 -4.20 7.18 6.89
N ALA A 70 -5.21 7.62 7.61
CA ALA A 70 -6.42 8.12 6.99
C ALA A 70 -6.15 9.39 6.18
N VAL A 71 -5.30 10.28 6.70
CA VAL A 71 -4.93 11.49 6.00
C VAL A 71 -4.20 11.17 4.70
N VAL A 72 -3.24 10.25 4.76
CA VAL A 72 -2.49 9.87 3.58
C VAL A 72 -3.40 9.25 2.54
N THR A 73 -4.27 8.33 2.97
CA THR A 73 -5.20 7.66 2.06
C THR A 73 -6.11 8.67 1.39
N LYS A 74 -6.62 9.63 2.15
CA LYS A 74 -7.52 10.63 1.60
C LYS A 74 -6.81 11.50 0.56
N ARG A 75 -5.58 11.91 0.84
CA ARG A 75 -4.81 12.69 -0.12
C ARG A 75 -4.60 11.93 -1.41
N LEU A 76 -4.22 10.67 -1.31
CA LEU A 76 -3.98 9.86 -2.50
C LEU A 76 -5.24 9.64 -3.29
N ARG A 77 -6.36 9.44 -2.59
CA ARG A 77 -7.63 9.24 -3.29
C ARG A 77 -8.04 10.49 -4.06
N MET A 78 -7.89 11.64 -3.43
CA MET A 78 -8.26 12.90 -4.09
C MET A 78 -7.35 13.17 -5.28
N ALA A 79 -6.05 12.95 -5.12
CA ALA A 79 -5.12 13.16 -6.23
C ALA A 79 -5.44 12.21 -7.38
N GLY A 80 -5.78 10.96 -7.06
CA GLY A 80 -6.10 9.98 -8.09
C GLY A 80 -7.33 10.36 -8.90
N VAL A 81 -8.32 10.96 -8.25
CA VAL A 81 -9.51 11.43 -8.97
C VAL A 81 -9.11 12.46 -10.00
N LEU A 82 -8.25 13.40 -9.60
CA LEU A 82 -7.84 14.48 -10.50
C LEU A 82 -6.93 13.97 -11.62
N LEU A 83 -6.11 12.98 -11.34
CA LEU A 83 -5.09 12.52 -12.27
C LEU A 83 -5.54 11.34 -13.12
N GLY A 84 -6.69 10.78 -12.83
CA GLY A 84 -7.20 9.67 -13.63
C GLY A 84 -6.61 8.33 -13.30
N VAL A 85 -6.02 8.18 -12.12
CA VAL A 85 -5.49 6.90 -11.65
C VAL A 85 -6.13 6.63 -10.31
N GLU A 86 -7.15 5.79 -10.29
CA GLU A 86 -7.98 5.62 -9.11
C GLU A 86 -7.27 4.83 -8.03
N LEU A 87 -7.36 5.32 -6.79
CA LEU A 87 -6.93 4.55 -5.63
C LEU A 87 -8.08 3.62 -5.23
N LEU A 88 -7.91 2.33 -5.46
CA LEU A 88 -8.97 1.37 -5.21
C LEU A 88 -9.08 1.04 -3.74
N ASP A 89 -7.97 0.90 -3.05
CA ASP A 89 -8.02 0.55 -1.64
C ASP A 89 -6.70 0.83 -0.95
N SER A 90 -6.74 0.77 0.37
CA SER A 90 -5.56 0.90 1.21
C SER A 90 -5.59 -0.26 2.21
N LEU A 91 -4.53 -1.05 2.23
CA LEU A 91 -4.45 -2.24 3.07
C LEU A 91 -3.48 -2.00 4.21
N ILE A 92 -3.86 -2.44 5.39
CA ILE A 92 -2.99 -2.44 6.56
C ILE A 92 -2.72 -3.89 6.90
N VAL A 93 -1.43 -4.23 7.03
CA VAL A 93 -1.01 -5.61 7.27
C VAL A 93 -0.21 -5.67 8.56
N THR A 94 -0.50 -6.66 9.39
CA THR A 94 0.22 -6.85 10.64
C THR A 94 1.31 -7.91 10.47
N PRO A 95 2.25 -8.00 11.41
CA PRO A 95 3.29 -9.03 11.34
C PRO A 95 2.73 -10.44 11.32
N GLN A 96 1.53 -10.66 11.86
CA GLN A 96 0.91 -11.96 11.87
C GLN A 96 0.21 -12.28 10.56
N GLY A 97 0.15 -11.33 9.64
CA GLY A 97 -0.49 -11.56 8.35
C GLY A 97 -1.94 -11.13 8.29
N ASP A 98 -2.47 -10.56 9.36
CA ASP A 98 -3.84 -10.04 9.33
C ASP A 98 -3.86 -8.75 8.51
N TYR A 99 -4.93 -8.53 7.78
CA TYR A 99 -5.06 -7.30 7.02
C TYR A 99 -6.47 -6.76 7.07
N VAL A 100 -6.56 -5.46 6.85
CA VAL A 100 -7.84 -4.76 6.75
C VAL A 100 -7.75 -3.83 5.56
N ALA A 101 -8.77 -3.88 4.71
CA ALA A 101 -8.89 -2.99 3.58
C ALA A 101 -9.75 -1.81 4.00
N SER A 102 -9.19 -0.60 3.98
CA SER A 102 -9.86 0.53 4.60
C SER A 102 -11.10 1.00 3.84
N SER A 103 -11.15 0.81 2.52
CA SER A 103 -12.32 1.24 1.76
C SER A 103 -13.53 0.36 2.00
N THR A 104 -13.32 -0.94 2.11
CA THR A 104 -14.40 -1.90 2.17
C THR A 104 -14.60 -2.50 3.54
N GLY A 105 -13.59 -2.38 4.39
CA GLY A 105 -13.62 -3.05 5.69
C GLY A 105 -13.36 -4.55 5.60
N VAL A 106 -13.02 -5.05 4.44
CA VAL A 106 -12.72 -6.46 4.29
C VAL A 106 -11.48 -6.81 5.12
N GLN A 107 -11.55 -7.90 5.86
CA GLN A 107 -10.47 -8.36 6.69
C GLN A 107 -10.10 -9.77 6.29
N GLY A 108 -8.86 -10.13 6.52
CA GLY A 108 -8.41 -11.46 6.20
C GLY A 108 -7.06 -11.76 6.83
N HIS A 109 -6.52 -12.88 6.43
CA HIS A 109 -5.25 -13.34 6.94
C HIS A 109 -4.46 -13.93 5.79
N LEU A 110 -3.20 -13.51 5.68
CA LEU A 110 -2.31 -14.00 4.64
C LEU A 110 -1.37 -15.01 5.25
N GLU A 111 -1.17 -16.12 4.54
CA GLU A 111 -0.15 -17.07 4.94
C GLU A 111 1.00 -16.93 3.99
N LEU A 112 2.16 -16.68 4.53
CA LEU A 112 3.35 -16.50 3.73
C LEU A 112 4.03 -17.84 3.58
N GLU A 113 4.34 -18.17 2.32
CA GLU A 113 5.00 -19.42 2.05
C GLU A 113 6.41 -19.13 1.67
N GLU A 114 7.32 -19.64 2.45
CA GLU A 114 8.70 -19.27 2.28
C GLU A 114 9.32 -19.80 1.03
N GLN A 115 8.87 -20.93 0.56
CA GLN A 115 9.46 -21.48 -0.64
C GLN A 115 9.21 -20.59 -1.83
N GLU A 116 8.17 -19.80 -1.80
CA GLU A 116 7.93 -18.91 -2.91
C GLU A 116 8.93 -17.80 -2.98
N VAL A 117 9.45 -17.44 -1.84
CA VAL A 117 10.44 -16.40 -1.80
C VAL A 117 11.72 -16.86 -2.41
N THR A 118 12.07 -18.10 -2.20
CA THR A 118 13.34 -18.59 -2.67
C THR A 118 13.39 -18.76 -4.14
N ASP A 119 12.26 -18.82 -4.77
CA ASP A 119 12.30 -18.99 -6.15
C ASP A 119 12.75 -17.85 -6.89
N GLY A 120 12.88 -16.82 -6.26
CA GLY A 120 13.28 -15.72 -7.00
C GLY A 120 14.52 -15.90 -7.65
N HIS A 121 15.05 -16.67 -7.56
CA HIS A 121 16.23 -16.75 -8.07
C HIS A 121 16.39 -16.82 -9.15
#